data_92f8c98215e19bbcb0df5702ba858618
#
_entry.id   92f8c98215e19bbcb0df5702ba858618
#
_cell.length_a   1.000
_cell.length_b   1.000
_cell.length_c   1.000
_cell.angle_alpha   90.00
_cell.angle_beta   90.00
_cell.angle_gamma   90.00
#
_symmetry.space_group_name_H-M   'P 1'
#
loop_
_entity.id
_entity.type
_entity.pdbx_description
1 polymer ?
#
loop_
_entity_poly.entity_id
_entity_poly.type
_entity_poly.pdbx_seq_one_letter_code
_entity_poly.pdbx_strand_id
1 'polypeptide(L)'
;MTLQLRDVRKSFGATAIIRGVTLGIEKGERHAIIGPNGAGKSTLFNLVSGRFAPSGGSILLKGEEIAGLPPYRINRKGLARSFQVTNIFPRLSVYENIRCSVLWSLGHKYNFWKSADKLADAHERTERTLALIRMSARRNVSAGVLTYAEQRALEIGITIAAGADVILLDEPTAGMSHSETANAVELIREVTEGRTLVMVEHDMGVVFNLADRISVLVYGEIIATDVPERIRENPAVQAAYLGTADDA
;
A
#
# COMPACT_ATOMS: atom_id res chain seq x y z
N MET A 1 -15.21 -3.08 10.39
CA MET A 1 -14.50 -2.35 9.32
C MET A 1 -13.26 -1.67 9.88
N THR A 2 -12.11 -1.87 9.23
CA THR A 2 -10.84 -1.26 9.63
C THR A 2 -10.58 0.06 8.91
N LEU A 3 -10.93 0.14 7.62
CA LEU A 3 -10.87 1.36 6.83
C LEU A 3 -12.25 1.63 6.22
N GLN A 4 -12.77 2.87 6.35
CA GLN A 4 -14.05 3.27 5.79
C GLN A 4 -13.90 4.61 5.06
N LEU A 5 -14.40 4.66 3.85
CA LEU A 5 -14.57 5.86 3.05
C LEU A 5 -16.08 6.13 2.97
N ARG A 6 -16.51 7.34 3.28
CA ARG A 6 -17.93 7.73 3.26
C ARG A 6 -18.10 8.97 2.39
N ASP A 7 -18.68 8.79 1.22
CA ASP A 7 -18.93 9.87 0.23
C ASP A 7 -17.67 10.73 -0.03
N VAL A 8 -16.50 10.08 -0.13
CA VAL A 8 -15.22 10.78 -0.30
C VAL A 8 -15.19 11.45 -1.66
N ARG A 9 -14.88 12.73 -1.68
CA ARG A 9 -14.83 13.58 -2.88
C ARG A 9 -13.50 14.29 -2.99
N LYS A 10 -13.02 14.48 -4.24
CA LYS A 10 -11.83 15.29 -4.52
C LYS A 10 -11.96 15.97 -5.86
N SER A 11 -11.81 17.30 -5.82
CA SER A 11 -11.67 18.13 -7.01
C SER A 11 -10.34 18.86 -7.00
N PHE A 12 -9.77 19.11 -8.17
CA PHE A 12 -8.65 19.98 -8.41
C PHE A 12 -9.14 21.13 -9.32
N GLY A 13 -9.30 22.32 -8.75
CA GLY A 13 -10.01 23.41 -9.43
C GLY A 13 -11.45 22.98 -9.78
N ALA A 14 -11.83 23.10 -11.03
CA ALA A 14 -13.14 22.71 -11.53
C ALA A 14 -13.28 21.22 -11.84
N THR A 15 -12.19 20.46 -11.85
CA THR A 15 -12.20 19.06 -12.27
C THR A 15 -12.42 18.13 -11.08
N ALA A 16 -13.56 17.43 -11.03
CA ALA A 16 -13.85 16.39 -10.04
C ALA A 16 -13.19 15.07 -10.44
N ILE A 17 -12.24 14.59 -9.63
CA ILE A 17 -11.53 13.33 -9.84
C ILE A 17 -12.15 12.19 -9.04
N ILE A 18 -12.53 12.43 -7.79
CA ILE A 18 -13.26 11.47 -6.94
C ILE A 18 -14.64 12.05 -6.66
N ARG A 19 -15.68 11.27 -6.95
CA ARG A 19 -17.07 11.77 -7.06
C ARG A 19 -18.04 11.16 -6.04
N GLY A 20 -17.54 10.80 -4.85
CA GLY A 20 -18.40 10.26 -3.78
C GLY A 20 -18.13 8.78 -3.51
N VAL A 21 -16.85 8.40 -3.43
CA VAL A 21 -16.47 7.02 -3.13
C VAL A 21 -16.90 6.64 -1.72
N THR A 22 -17.69 5.57 -1.64
CA THR A 22 -18.08 4.90 -0.40
C THR A 22 -17.58 3.46 -0.45
N LEU A 23 -16.72 3.09 0.50
CA LEU A 23 -16.06 1.80 0.55
C LEU A 23 -15.77 1.41 2.00
N GLY A 24 -16.03 0.16 2.37
CA GLY A 24 -15.67 -0.41 3.66
C GLY A 24 -14.76 -1.62 3.49
N ILE A 25 -13.65 -1.65 4.23
CA ILE A 25 -12.66 -2.74 4.21
C ILE A 25 -12.57 -3.33 5.60
N GLU A 26 -12.72 -4.64 5.70
CA GLU A 26 -12.73 -5.35 6.98
C GLU A 26 -11.30 -5.60 7.51
N LYS A 27 -11.22 -5.92 8.78
CA LYS A 27 -9.93 -6.28 9.40
C LYS A 27 -9.42 -7.61 8.82
N GLY A 28 -8.18 -7.61 8.37
CA GLY A 28 -7.54 -8.80 7.78
C GLY A 28 -7.88 -9.04 6.32
N GLU A 29 -8.74 -8.22 5.72
CA GLU A 29 -9.13 -8.32 4.31
C GLU A 29 -7.98 -7.84 3.39
N ARG A 30 -7.75 -8.57 2.32
CA ARG A 30 -6.90 -8.14 1.19
C ARG A 30 -7.82 -7.61 0.09
N HIS A 31 -7.85 -6.29 -0.04
CA HIS A 31 -8.73 -5.55 -0.93
C HIS A 31 -7.96 -4.95 -2.10
N ALA A 32 -8.35 -5.26 -3.33
CA ALA A 32 -7.81 -4.63 -4.52
C ALA A 32 -8.74 -3.53 -5.03
N ILE A 33 -8.14 -2.42 -5.47
CA ILE A 33 -8.84 -1.35 -6.20
C ILE A 33 -8.31 -1.35 -7.62
N ILE A 34 -9.16 -1.71 -8.56
CA ILE A 34 -8.84 -1.76 -10.00
C ILE A 34 -9.65 -0.72 -10.76
N GLY A 35 -9.30 -0.50 -12.01
CA GLY A 35 -10.02 0.42 -12.90
C GLY A 35 -9.11 0.93 -14.03
N PRO A 36 -9.67 1.53 -15.08
CA PRO A 36 -8.91 2.05 -16.21
C PRO A 36 -7.95 3.16 -15.80
N ASN A 37 -7.06 3.54 -16.72
CA ASN A 37 -6.17 4.67 -16.53
C ASN A 37 -7.00 5.96 -16.37
N GLY A 38 -6.60 6.83 -15.47
CA GLY A 38 -7.36 8.05 -15.16
C GLY A 38 -8.59 7.86 -14.28
N ALA A 39 -8.95 6.64 -13.86
CA ALA A 39 -10.12 6.39 -13.01
C ALA A 39 -10.07 7.08 -11.63
N GLY A 40 -8.88 7.50 -11.17
CA GLY A 40 -8.71 8.16 -9.88
C GLY A 40 -8.05 7.30 -8.79
N LYS A 41 -7.55 6.10 -9.12
CA LYS A 41 -6.96 5.14 -8.16
C LYS A 41 -5.85 5.76 -7.31
N SER A 42 -4.83 6.35 -7.94
CA SER A 42 -3.71 6.99 -7.23
C SER A 42 -4.17 8.22 -6.42
N THR A 43 -5.21 8.94 -6.90
CA THR A 43 -5.82 10.05 -6.15
C THR A 43 -6.48 9.53 -4.88
N LEU A 44 -7.24 8.42 -4.97
CA LEU A 44 -7.89 7.80 -3.82
C LEU A 44 -6.85 7.34 -2.78
N PHE A 45 -5.76 6.71 -3.21
CA PHE A 45 -4.64 6.34 -2.34
C PHE A 45 -3.98 7.56 -1.68
N ASN A 46 -3.83 8.66 -2.42
CA ASN A 46 -3.29 9.91 -1.87
C ASN A 46 -4.20 10.54 -0.82
N LEU A 47 -5.52 10.40 -0.96
CA LEU A 47 -6.49 10.85 0.04
C LEU A 47 -6.41 10.00 1.32
N VAL A 48 -6.42 8.67 1.18
CA VAL A 48 -6.36 7.73 2.31
C VAL A 48 -5.05 7.86 3.08
N SER A 49 -3.94 8.10 2.39
CA SER A 49 -2.61 8.27 3.01
C SER A 49 -2.31 9.70 3.50
N GLY A 50 -3.27 10.65 3.33
CA GLY A 50 -3.12 12.03 3.80
C GLY A 50 -2.20 12.91 2.98
N ARG A 51 -1.79 12.47 1.77
CA ARG A 51 -1.02 13.30 0.84
C ARG A 51 -1.86 14.44 0.25
N PHE A 52 -3.17 14.19 0.09
CA PHE A 52 -4.17 15.19 -0.26
C PHE A 52 -5.29 15.19 0.77
N ALA A 53 -5.82 16.39 1.06
CA ALA A 53 -7.07 16.48 1.80
C ALA A 53 -8.26 16.25 0.85
N PRO A 54 -9.29 15.52 1.25
CA PRO A 54 -10.52 15.41 0.47
C PRO A 54 -11.22 16.77 0.35
N SER A 55 -12.02 16.95 -0.70
CA SER A 55 -12.90 18.11 -0.86
C SER A 55 -14.23 17.93 -0.13
N GLY A 56 -14.57 16.70 0.24
CA GLY A 56 -15.78 16.34 1.00
C GLY A 56 -15.76 14.86 1.39
N GLY A 57 -16.71 14.48 2.23
CA GLY A 57 -16.78 13.14 2.79
C GLY A 57 -15.86 12.92 3.98
N SER A 58 -15.79 11.68 4.46
CA SER A 58 -14.95 11.29 5.59
C SER A 58 -14.18 10.00 5.31
N ILE A 59 -13.01 9.85 5.96
CA ILE A 59 -12.14 8.68 5.89
C ILE A 59 -11.83 8.25 7.33
N LEU A 60 -12.30 7.07 7.72
CA LEU A 60 -12.11 6.55 9.07
C LEU A 60 -11.15 5.36 9.05
N LEU A 61 -10.17 5.39 9.94
CA LEU A 61 -9.27 4.29 10.24
C LEU A 61 -9.58 3.78 11.64
N LYS A 62 -10.04 2.52 11.76
CA LYS A 62 -10.45 1.92 13.04
C LYS A 62 -11.50 2.77 13.78
N GLY A 63 -12.41 3.41 13.03
CA GLY A 63 -13.44 4.28 13.58
C GLY A 63 -13.02 5.72 13.88
N GLU A 64 -11.74 6.06 13.76
CA GLU A 64 -11.24 7.42 13.96
C GLU A 64 -11.10 8.16 12.64
N GLU A 65 -11.53 9.42 12.60
CA GLU A 65 -11.40 10.28 11.40
C GLU A 65 -9.92 10.58 11.11
N ILE A 66 -9.51 10.35 9.86
CA ILE A 66 -8.15 10.61 9.39
C ILE A 66 -8.11 11.58 8.19
N ALA A 67 -9.25 11.98 7.64
CA ALA A 67 -9.31 12.89 6.50
C ALA A 67 -8.59 14.22 6.81
N GLY A 68 -7.70 14.65 5.91
CA GLY A 68 -6.92 15.87 6.08
C GLY A 68 -5.79 15.82 7.11
N LEU A 69 -5.61 14.70 7.81
CA LEU A 69 -4.43 14.52 8.66
C LEU A 69 -3.17 14.35 7.81
N PRO A 70 -2.02 14.87 8.24
CA PRO A 70 -0.76 14.67 7.53
C PRO A 70 -0.31 13.19 7.60
N PRO A 71 0.44 12.69 6.58
CA PRO A 71 0.82 11.28 6.46
C PRO A 71 1.47 10.67 7.71
N TYR A 72 2.32 11.42 8.40
CA TYR A 72 2.99 10.93 9.60
C TYR A 72 2.04 10.67 10.77
N ARG A 73 0.90 11.40 10.86
CA ARG A 73 -0.13 11.16 11.89
C ARG A 73 -0.95 9.92 11.54
N ILE A 74 -1.27 9.74 10.27
CA ILE A 74 -1.99 8.56 9.77
C ILE A 74 -1.15 7.30 9.98
N ASN A 75 0.15 7.37 9.68
CA ASN A 75 1.08 6.27 9.92
C ASN A 75 1.11 5.84 11.41
N ARG A 76 1.13 6.81 12.32
CA ARG A 76 1.07 6.53 13.78
C ARG A 76 -0.24 5.89 14.24
N LYS A 77 -1.31 6.06 13.49
CA LYS A 77 -2.60 5.40 13.74
C LYS A 77 -2.65 3.97 13.18
N GLY A 78 -1.59 3.55 12.50
CA GLY A 78 -1.42 2.17 12.04
C GLY A 78 -1.75 1.95 10.56
N LEU A 79 -1.66 2.97 9.71
CA LEU A 79 -1.73 2.83 8.27
C LEU A 79 -0.38 3.19 7.65
N ALA A 80 0.23 2.26 6.92
CA ALA A 80 1.46 2.49 6.17
C ALA A 80 1.21 2.35 4.67
N ARG A 81 1.96 3.11 3.86
CA ARG A 81 1.89 3.07 2.40
C ARG A 81 3.27 2.87 1.80
N SER A 82 3.39 1.93 0.84
CA SER A 82 4.49 1.94 -0.11
C SER A 82 4.24 2.99 -1.19
N PHE A 83 5.31 3.48 -1.81
CA PHE A 83 5.19 4.49 -2.87
C PHE A 83 5.51 3.85 -4.23
N GLN A 84 4.91 4.39 -5.29
CA GLN A 84 5.15 3.96 -6.68
C GLN A 84 6.62 4.20 -7.10
N VAL A 85 7.23 5.28 -6.62
CA VAL A 85 8.67 5.53 -6.76
C VAL A 85 9.38 4.99 -5.53
N THR A 86 10.37 4.14 -5.74
CA THR A 86 11.15 3.48 -4.68
C THR A 86 11.73 4.49 -3.69
N ASN A 87 11.25 4.44 -2.44
CA ASN A 87 11.62 5.38 -1.37
C ASN A 87 12.57 4.71 -0.37
N ILE A 88 13.74 4.33 -0.86
CA ILE A 88 14.82 3.76 -0.06
C ILE A 88 15.95 4.79 0.13
N PHE A 89 16.76 4.60 1.14
CA PHE A 89 18.00 5.33 1.32
C PHE A 89 19.14 4.57 0.60
N PRO A 90 19.50 4.94 -0.64
CA PRO A 90 20.37 4.12 -1.49
C PRO A 90 21.78 3.95 -0.95
N ARG A 91 22.26 4.89 -0.11
CA ARG A 91 23.60 4.84 0.51
C ARG A 91 23.64 4.05 1.82
N LEU A 92 22.48 3.72 2.39
CA LEU A 92 22.37 2.90 3.58
C LEU A 92 22.29 1.42 3.19
N SER A 93 22.68 0.54 4.10
CA SER A 93 22.50 -0.91 3.95
C SER A 93 21.01 -1.27 4.01
N VAL A 94 20.68 -2.47 3.57
CA VAL A 94 19.33 -3.05 3.70
C VAL A 94 18.90 -3.05 5.17
N TYR A 95 19.78 -3.46 6.07
CA TYR A 95 19.53 -3.43 7.51
C TYR A 95 19.19 -2.02 8.03
N GLU A 96 20.00 -1.02 7.66
CA GLU A 96 19.80 0.36 8.11
C GLU A 96 18.51 0.97 7.59
N ASN A 97 18.13 0.66 6.36
CA ASN A 97 16.84 1.09 5.79
C ASN A 97 15.67 0.62 6.63
N ILE A 98 15.62 -0.67 6.97
CA ILE A 98 14.55 -1.24 7.81
C ILE A 98 14.64 -0.68 9.22
N ARG A 99 15.85 -0.61 9.80
CA ARG A 99 16.05 -0.08 11.15
C ARG A 99 15.53 1.34 11.32
N CYS A 100 15.69 2.20 10.33
CA CYS A 100 15.13 3.56 10.37
C CYS A 100 13.60 3.56 10.62
N SER A 101 12.87 2.69 9.94
CA SER A 101 11.42 2.54 10.13
C SER A 101 11.08 1.97 11.51
N VAL A 102 11.83 0.96 11.96
CA VAL A 102 11.65 0.32 13.27
C VAL A 102 11.89 1.31 14.40
N LEU A 103 12.98 2.05 14.39
CA LEU A 103 13.31 3.05 15.43
C LEU A 103 12.20 4.08 15.59
N TRP A 104 11.65 4.55 14.47
CA TRP A 104 10.54 5.48 14.51
C TRP A 104 9.30 4.89 15.18
N SER A 105 8.95 3.64 14.86
CA SER A 105 7.76 2.96 15.38
C SER A 105 7.85 2.66 16.87
N LEU A 106 9.05 2.35 17.38
CA LEU A 106 9.32 2.07 18.78
C LEU A 106 9.47 3.35 19.64
N GLY A 107 9.36 4.53 19.04
CA GLY A 107 9.44 5.79 19.77
C GLY A 107 10.87 6.27 20.07
N HIS A 108 11.89 5.61 19.54
CA HIS A 108 13.31 5.98 19.73
C HIS A 108 13.71 7.20 18.90
N LYS A 109 12.94 8.29 18.92
CA LYS A 109 13.05 9.42 17.99
C LYS A 109 14.28 10.28 18.15
N TYR A 110 14.64 10.62 19.39
CA TYR A 110 15.72 11.56 19.73
C TYR A 110 16.52 11.06 20.92
N ASN A 111 16.88 9.77 20.90
CA ASN A 111 17.66 9.21 22.00
C ASN A 111 19.17 9.40 21.76
N PHE A 112 19.66 10.60 22.06
CA PHE A 112 21.08 10.96 21.90
C PHE A 112 22.00 10.25 22.92
N TRP A 113 21.42 9.59 23.95
CA TRP A 113 22.19 8.98 25.04
C TRP A 113 22.44 7.49 24.86
N LYS A 114 21.71 6.82 23.96
CA LYS A 114 21.91 5.40 23.65
C LYS A 114 22.31 5.25 22.18
N SER A 115 23.41 4.54 21.94
CA SER A 115 23.72 4.12 20.57
C SER A 115 22.57 3.29 20.00
N ALA A 116 22.18 3.53 18.76
CA ALA A 116 21.12 2.77 18.08
C ALA A 116 21.43 1.27 18.04
N ASP A 117 22.71 0.90 18.08
CA ASP A 117 23.17 -0.50 18.08
C ASP A 117 22.95 -1.22 19.42
N LYS A 118 22.65 -0.48 20.49
CA LYS A 118 22.36 -1.02 21.83
C LYS A 118 20.86 -1.18 22.11
N LEU A 119 20.01 -0.89 21.11
CA LEU A 119 18.56 -1.05 21.21
C LEU A 119 18.18 -2.47 20.77
N ALA A 120 18.16 -3.41 21.71
CA ALA A 120 17.91 -4.83 21.45
C ALA A 120 16.54 -5.07 20.79
N ASP A 121 15.52 -4.33 21.19
CA ASP A 121 14.17 -4.38 20.61
C ASP A 121 14.13 -3.96 19.13
N ALA A 122 14.87 -2.90 18.79
CA ALA A 122 15.00 -2.44 17.42
C ALA A 122 15.79 -3.41 16.56
N HIS A 123 16.87 -3.99 17.13
CA HIS A 123 17.68 -4.99 16.45
C HIS A 123 16.85 -6.25 16.12
N GLU A 124 16.19 -6.83 17.13
CA GLU A 124 15.38 -8.03 16.95
C GLU A 124 14.28 -7.82 15.90
N ARG A 125 13.58 -6.71 15.97
CA ARG A 125 12.52 -6.39 15.00
C ARG A 125 13.05 -6.18 13.59
N THR A 126 14.22 -5.56 13.45
CA THR A 126 14.89 -5.38 12.15
C THR A 126 15.28 -6.73 11.56
N GLU A 127 15.92 -7.63 12.34
CA GLU A 127 16.29 -8.96 11.88
C GLU A 127 15.07 -9.81 11.50
N ARG A 128 14.00 -9.76 12.30
CA ARG A 128 12.74 -10.44 11.97
C ARG A 128 12.16 -9.94 10.66
N THR A 129 12.20 -8.63 10.42
CA THR A 129 11.72 -8.05 9.15
C THR A 129 12.59 -8.48 7.98
N LEU A 130 13.93 -8.50 8.14
CA LEU A 130 14.87 -8.99 7.12
C LEU A 130 14.59 -10.44 6.73
N ALA A 131 14.34 -11.29 7.74
CA ALA A 131 14.00 -12.69 7.51
C ALA A 131 12.67 -12.83 6.74
N LEU A 132 11.65 -12.05 7.16
CA LEU A 132 10.32 -12.06 6.56
C LEU A 132 10.34 -11.65 5.07
N ILE A 133 11.15 -10.65 4.72
CA ILE A 133 11.32 -10.23 3.31
C ILE A 133 12.43 -11.00 2.57
N ARG A 134 12.95 -12.08 3.16
CA ARG A 134 13.96 -12.98 2.56
C ARG A 134 15.29 -12.27 2.20
N MET A 135 15.65 -11.19 2.94
CA MET A 135 16.85 -10.37 2.66
C MET A 135 17.94 -10.47 3.72
N SER A 136 17.91 -11.45 4.62
CA SER A 136 18.95 -11.62 5.67
C SER A 136 20.37 -11.74 5.11
N ALA A 137 20.55 -12.44 3.99
CA ALA A 137 21.87 -12.55 3.32
C ALA A 137 22.36 -11.23 2.71
N ARG A 138 21.45 -10.29 2.45
CA ARG A 138 21.72 -8.96 1.87
C ARG A 138 21.82 -7.84 2.92
N ARG A 139 21.73 -8.16 4.21
CA ARG A 139 21.64 -7.18 5.30
C ARG A 139 22.65 -6.04 5.24
N ASN A 140 23.90 -6.34 4.87
CA ASN A 140 25.00 -5.37 4.83
C ASN A 140 25.22 -4.77 3.42
N VAL A 141 24.43 -5.16 2.44
CA VAL A 141 24.52 -4.65 1.07
C VAL A 141 23.88 -3.26 1.01
N SER A 142 24.54 -2.32 0.32
CA SER A 142 23.96 -0.99 0.06
C SER A 142 22.68 -1.14 -0.76
N ALA A 143 21.59 -0.44 -0.34
CA ALA A 143 20.31 -0.53 -1.03
C ALA A 143 20.35 -0.06 -2.49
N GLY A 144 21.27 0.83 -2.82
CA GLY A 144 21.44 1.37 -4.19
C GLY A 144 21.99 0.38 -5.22
N VAL A 145 22.58 -0.76 -4.78
CA VAL A 145 23.10 -1.79 -5.71
C VAL A 145 22.19 -3.01 -5.82
N LEU A 146 21.04 -2.99 -5.16
CA LEU A 146 20.03 -4.04 -5.24
C LEU A 146 19.37 -4.05 -6.63
N THR A 147 18.94 -5.22 -7.08
CA THR A 147 18.07 -5.35 -8.25
C THR A 147 16.73 -4.66 -7.97
N TYR A 148 15.97 -4.38 -9.03
CA TYR A 148 14.66 -3.74 -8.89
C TYR A 148 13.71 -4.55 -7.99
N ALA A 149 13.64 -5.87 -8.17
CA ALA A 149 12.81 -6.75 -7.34
C ALA A 149 13.26 -6.75 -5.87
N GLU A 150 14.60 -6.75 -5.60
CA GLU A 150 15.12 -6.63 -4.24
C GLU A 150 14.81 -5.28 -3.61
N GLN A 151 14.86 -4.18 -4.38
CA GLN A 151 14.46 -2.85 -3.90
C GLN A 151 12.97 -2.81 -3.52
N ARG A 152 12.11 -3.44 -4.32
CA ARG A 152 10.68 -3.56 -4.00
C ARG A 152 10.42 -4.41 -2.76
N ALA A 153 11.12 -5.52 -2.59
CA ALA A 153 11.04 -6.33 -1.38
C ALA A 153 11.50 -5.52 -0.14
N LEU A 154 12.57 -4.74 -0.26
CA LEU A 154 13.03 -3.84 0.80
C LEU A 154 11.99 -2.76 1.14
N GLU A 155 11.35 -2.16 0.14
CA GLU A 155 10.29 -1.15 0.33
C GLU A 155 9.07 -1.72 1.07
N ILE A 156 8.65 -2.92 0.71
CA ILE A 156 7.62 -3.66 1.45
C ILE A 156 8.09 -3.88 2.90
N GLY A 157 9.35 -4.32 3.10
CA GLY A 157 9.94 -4.48 4.41
C GLY A 157 9.91 -3.21 5.26
N ILE A 158 10.30 -2.07 4.70
CA ILE A 158 10.23 -0.76 5.37
C ILE A 158 8.78 -0.42 5.78
N THR A 159 7.83 -0.72 4.89
CA THR A 159 6.39 -0.43 5.12
C THR A 159 5.84 -1.25 6.28
N ILE A 160 6.17 -2.55 6.36
CA ILE A 160 5.68 -3.44 7.42
C ILE A 160 6.44 -3.31 8.74
N ALA A 161 7.72 -2.88 8.69
CA ALA A 161 8.58 -2.74 9.86
C ALA A 161 8.01 -1.78 10.90
N ALA A 162 7.26 -0.76 10.47
CA ALA A 162 6.57 0.18 11.36
C ALA A 162 5.44 -0.48 12.19
N GLY A 163 5.00 -1.69 11.82
CA GLY A 163 3.95 -2.42 12.55
C GLY A 163 2.55 -1.91 12.26
N ALA A 164 2.33 -1.40 11.06
CA ALA A 164 1.00 -0.96 10.62
C ALA A 164 0.02 -2.14 10.52
N ASP A 165 -1.24 -1.89 10.90
CA ASP A 165 -2.34 -2.87 10.78
C ASP A 165 -2.98 -2.81 9.38
N VAL A 166 -2.89 -1.65 8.73
CA VAL A 166 -3.36 -1.43 7.35
C VAL A 166 -2.18 -1.04 6.46
N ILE A 167 -2.00 -1.78 5.39
CA ILE A 167 -0.92 -1.61 4.43
C ILE A 167 -1.53 -1.21 3.08
N LEU A 168 -1.07 -0.10 2.52
CA LEU A 168 -1.41 0.33 1.18
C LEU A 168 -0.24 0.02 0.24
N LEU A 169 -0.45 -0.80 -0.80
CA LEU A 169 0.53 -1.07 -1.85
C LEU A 169 0.06 -0.49 -3.19
N ASP A 170 0.89 0.34 -3.78
CA ASP A 170 0.62 1.02 -5.05
C ASP A 170 1.45 0.37 -6.15
N GLU A 171 0.81 -0.43 -6.98
CA GLU A 171 1.41 -1.21 -8.08
C GLU A 171 2.68 -1.98 -7.65
N PRO A 172 2.58 -2.86 -6.63
CA PRO A 172 3.77 -3.50 -6.04
C PRO A 172 4.55 -4.40 -7.01
N THR A 173 3.93 -4.85 -8.11
CA THR A 173 4.56 -5.73 -9.10
C THR A 173 4.90 -5.05 -10.43
N ALA A 174 4.64 -3.72 -10.55
CA ALA A 174 4.92 -2.99 -11.78
C ALA A 174 6.38 -3.10 -12.22
N GLY A 175 6.62 -3.39 -13.49
CA GLY A 175 7.97 -3.49 -14.08
C GLY A 175 8.74 -4.77 -13.77
N MET A 176 8.13 -5.76 -13.11
CA MET A 176 8.71 -7.07 -12.81
C MET A 176 8.50 -8.05 -13.97
N SER A 177 9.44 -8.97 -14.14
CA SER A 177 9.25 -10.16 -14.97
C SER A 177 8.22 -11.10 -14.35
N HIS A 178 7.69 -12.04 -15.13
CA HIS A 178 6.68 -12.99 -14.63
C HIS A 178 7.15 -13.81 -13.41
N SER A 179 8.42 -14.23 -13.39
CA SER A 179 8.99 -14.96 -12.24
C SER A 179 9.18 -14.07 -11.00
N GLU A 180 9.57 -12.81 -11.18
CA GLU A 180 9.69 -11.86 -10.10
C GLU A 180 8.32 -11.49 -9.52
N THR A 181 7.31 -11.34 -10.38
CA THR A 181 5.91 -11.12 -9.97
C THR A 181 5.40 -12.26 -9.11
N ALA A 182 5.63 -13.53 -9.50
CA ALA A 182 5.22 -14.68 -8.70
C ALA A 182 5.85 -14.67 -7.30
N ASN A 183 7.15 -14.38 -7.21
CA ASN A 183 7.87 -14.26 -5.94
C ASN A 183 7.35 -13.08 -5.09
N ALA A 184 7.05 -11.93 -5.71
CA ALA A 184 6.51 -10.78 -5.04
C ALA A 184 5.10 -11.05 -4.48
N VAL A 185 4.25 -11.76 -5.23
CA VAL A 185 2.91 -12.18 -4.78
C VAL A 185 3.00 -13.06 -3.53
N GLU A 186 3.89 -14.07 -3.53
CA GLU A 186 4.12 -14.89 -2.33
C GLU A 186 4.60 -14.05 -1.15
N LEU A 187 5.60 -13.20 -1.38
CA LEU A 187 6.12 -12.31 -0.34
C LEU A 187 5.00 -11.43 0.24
N ILE A 188 4.20 -10.76 -0.60
CA ILE A 188 3.10 -9.90 -0.16
C ILE A 188 2.10 -10.71 0.68
N ARG A 189 1.77 -11.94 0.25
CA ARG A 189 0.85 -12.81 0.99
C ARG A 189 1.37 -13.14 2.39
N GLU A 190 2.65 -13.50 2.51
CA GLU A 190 3.30 -13.82 3.78
C GLU A 190 3.38 -12.60 4.72
N VAL A 191 3.85 -11.45 4.22
CA VAL A 191 4.07 -10.26 5.04
C VAL A 191 2.78 -9.56 5.47
N THR A 192 1.67 -9.81 4.76
CA THR A 192 0.35 -9.25 5.07
C THR A 192 -0.55 -10.19 5.85
N GLU A 193 -0.07 -11.37 6.23
CA GLU A 193 -0.84 -12.30 7.06
C GLU A 193 -1.29 -11.63 8.37
N GLY A 194 -2.59 -11.73 8.68
CA GLY A 194 -3.21 -11.10 9.84
C GLY A 194 -3.33 -9.58 9.79
N ARG A 195 -2.97 -8.95 8.68
CA ARG A 195 -3.08 -7.50 8.44
C ARG A 195 -4.09 -7.21 7.35
N THR A 196 -4.59 -5.98 7.33
CA THR A 196 -5.43 -5.50 6.23
C THR A 196 -4.52 -4.97 5.11
N LEU A 197 -4.70 -5.49 3.91
CA LEU A 197 -4.02 -5.01 2.71
C LEU A 197 -5.02 -4.26 1.82
N VAL A 198 -4.64 -3.10 1.33
CA VAL A 198 -5.31 -2.43 0.22
C VAL A 198 -4.30 -2.23 -0.88
N MET A 199 -4.57 -2.69 -2.07
CA MET A 199 -3.66 -2.55 -3.20
C MET A 199 -4.34 -1.94 -4.42
N VAL A 200 -3.58 -1.16 -5.18
CA VAL A 200 -3.90 -0.78 -6.55
C VAL A 200 -3.03 -1.63 -7.44
N GLU A 201 -3.62 -2.31 -8.40
CA GLU A 201 -2.92 -3.13 -9.39
C GLU A 201 -3.66 -3.09 -10.72
N HIS A 202 -2.91 -3.28 -11.79
CA HIS A 202 -3.44 -3.41 -13.14
C HIS A 202 -3.20 -4.82 -13.74
N ASP A 203 -2.31 -5.62 -13.13
CA ASP A 203 -2.14 -7.03 -13.48
C ASP A 203 -3.25 -7.85 -12.81
N MET A 204 -4.21 -8.30 -13.63
CA MET A 204 -5.35 -9.07 -13.15
C MET A 204 -4.94 -10.44 -12.58
N GLY A 205 -3.82 -11.01 -13.03
CA GLY A 205 -3.26 -12.24 -12.47
C GLY A 205 -2.84 -12.05 -11.01
N VAL A 206 -2.21 -10.94 -10.70
CA VAL A 206 -1.83 -10.54 -9.33
C VAL A 206 -3.08 -10.29 -8.48
N VAL A 207 -4.03 -9.50 -9.01
CA VAL A 207 -5.28 -9.15 -8.32
C VAL A 207 -6.06 -10.40 -7.94
N PHE A 208 -6.34 -11.30 -8.87
CA PHE A 208 -7.10 -12.53 -8.62
C PHE A 208 -6.37 -13.53 -7.70
N ASN A 209 -5.05 -13.43 -7.63
CA ASN A 209 -4.25 -14.32 -6.78
C ASN A 209 -4.14 -13.84 -5.32
N LEU A 210 -4.23 -12.52 -5.08
CA LEU A 210 -4.02 -11.93 -3.76
C LEU A 210 -5.29 -11.43 -3.09
N ALA A 211 -6.26 -10.89 -3.85
CA ALA A 211 -7.38 -10.18 -3.27
C ALA A 211 -8.48 -11.11 -2.78
N ASP A 212 -9.01 -10.84 -1.60
CA ASP A 212 -10.24 -11.45 -1.07
C ASP A 212 -11.48 -10.74 -1.65
N ARG A 213 -11.36 -9.41 -1.89
CA ARG A 213 -12.39 -8.58 -2.53
C ARG A 213 -11.77 -7.56 -3.47
N ILE A 214 -12.53 -7.16 -4.47
CA ILE A 214 -12.13 -6.19 -5.49
C ILE A 214 -13.17 -5.10 -5.59
N SER A 215 -12.74 -3.84 -5.58
CA SER A 215 -13.55 -2.68 -5.96
C SER A 215 -13.10 -2.14 -7.32
N VAL A 216 -14.05 -1.87 -8.18
CA VAL A 216 -13.79 -1.30 -9.51
C VAL A 216 -14.11 0.18 -9.49
N LEU A 217 -13.09 1.01 -9.69
CA LEU A 217 -13.18 2.46 -9.76
C LEU A 217 -13.20 2.90 -11.22
N VAL A 218 -14.21 3.67 -11.61
CA VAL A 218 -14.37 4.23 -12.96
C VAL A 218 -14.81 5.67 -12.84
N TYR A 219 -14.12 6.59 -13.50
CA TYR A 219 -14.41 8.04 -13.46
C TYR A 219 -14.64 8.61 -12.05
N GLY A 220 -13.90 8.09 -11.06
CA GLY A 220 -13.98 8.57 -9.67
C GLY A 220 -15.11 7.99 -8.84
N GLU A 221 -15.81 6.96 -9.31
CA GLU A 221 -16.91 6.27 -8.63
C GLU A 221 -16.65 4.76 -8.55
N ILE A 222 -17.08 4.11 -7.46
CA ILE A 222 -17.05 2.64 -7.35
C ILE A 222 -18.30 2.09 -8.05
N ILE A 223 -18.09 1.35 -9.14
CA ILE A 223 -19.20 0.74 -9.90
C ILE A 223 -19.54 -0.67 -9.44
N ALA A 224 -18.59 -1.37 -8.81
CA ALA A 224 -18.80 -2.70 -8.26
C ALA A 224 -17.81 -2.99 -7.13
N THR A 225 -18.23 -3.78 -6.15
CA THR A 225 -17.37 -4.35 -5.09
C THR A 225 -17.86 -5.76 -4.78
N ASP A 226 -17.03 -6.76 -5.06
CA ASP A 226 -17.39 -8.17 -4.80
C ASP A 226 -16.12 -9.05 -4.72
N VAL A 227 -16.32 -10.36 -4.57
CA VAL A 227 -15.25 -11.37 -4.68
C VAL A 227 -14.72 -11.44 -6.11
N PRO A 228 -13.46 -11.89 -6.32
CA PRO A 228 -12.81 -11.88 -7.64
C PRO A 228 -13.64 -12.54 -8.75
N GLU A 229 -14.27 -13.68 -8.45
CA GLU A 229 -15.05 -14.45 -9.43
C GLU A 229 -16.23 -13.63 -9.96
N ARG A 230 -16.97 -12.95 -9.07
CA ARG A 230 -18.14 -12.14 -9.46
C ARG A 230 -17.73 -10.86 -10.18
N ILE A 231 -16.60 -10.26 -9.82
CA ILE A 231 -16.08 -9.09 -10.54
C ILE A 231 -15.73 -9.45 -11.98
N ARG A 232 -15.15 -10.61 -12.21
CA ARG A 232 -14.79 -11.11 -13.54
C ARG A 232 -16.02 -11.27 -14.47
N GLU A 233 -17.14 -11.70 -13.89
CA GLU A 233 -18.39 -11.97 -14.62
C GLU A 233 -19.30 -10.74 -14.73
N ASN A 234 -18.97 -9.63 -14.06
CA ASN A 234 -19.84 -8.46 -13.99
C ASN A 234 -19.85 -7.69 -15.32
N PRO A 235 -21.03 -7.57 -15.99
CA PRO A 235 -21.12 -6.91 -17.30
C PRO A 235 -20.71 -5.43 -17.28
N ALA A 236 -20.99 -4.70 -16.19
CA ALA A 236 -20.62 -3.30 -16.05
C ALA A 236 -19.10 -3.14 -15.96
N VAL A 237 -18.42 -4.09 -15.29
CA VAL A 237 -16.95 -4.13 -15.20
C VAL A 237 -16.35 -4.44 -16.57
N GLN A 238 -16.88 -5.45 -17.28
CA GLN A 238 -16.42 -5.81 -18.61
C GLN A 238 -16.57 -4.64 -19.60
N ALA A 239 -17.71 -3.95 -19.59
CA ALA A 239 -17.96 -2.78 -20.42
C ALA A 239 -16.99 -1.63 -20.12
N ALA A 240 -16.66 -1.38 -18.84
CA ALA A 240 -15.74 -0.33 -18.45
C ALA A 240 -14.29 -0.56 -18.91
N TYR A 241 -13.89 -1.82 -19.07
CA TYR A 241 -12.57 -2.18 -19.62
C TYR A 241 -12.54 -2.27 -21.15
N LEU A 242 -13.66 -2.69 -21.79
CA LEU A 242 -13.77 -2.77 -23.26
C LEU A 242 -13.98 -1.39 -23.89
N GLY A 243 -14.77 -0.50 -23.24
CA GLY A 243 -15.04 0.85 -23.73
C GLY A 243 -13.83 1.79 -23.70
N THR A 244 -12.74 1.43 -23.02
CA THR A 244 -11.48 2.20 -23.02
C THR A 244 -10.51 1.76 -24.13
N ALA A 245 -10.80 0.68 -24.87
CA ALA A 245 -9.97 0.20 -25.95
C ALA A 245 -10.25 0.93 -27.29
N ASP A 246 -11.39 1.61 -27.42
CA ASP A 246 -11.79 2.33 -28.65
C ASP A 246 -11.36 3.82 -28.67
N ASP A 247 -10.78 4.35 -27.56
CA ASP A 247 -10.31 5.74 -27.46
C ASP A 247 -8.75 5.87 -27.50
N ALA A 248 -8.02 4.89 -28.01
CA ALA A 248 -6.55 4.89 -28.07
C ALA A 248 -6.02 4.94 -29.53
#